data_159c5335dd8970d29d8cbdfc665c88a4
#
_entry.id   159c5335dd8970d29d8cbdfc665c88a4
#
_cell.length_a   1.000
_cell.length_b   1.000
_cell.length_c   1.000
_cell.angle_alpha   90.00
_cell.angle_beta   90.00
_cell.angle_gamma   90.00
#
_symmetry.space_group_name_H-M   'P 1'
#
loop_
_entity.id
_entity.type
_entity.pdbx_description
1 polymer ?
#
loop_
_entity_poly.entity_id
_entity_poly.type
_entity_poly.pdbx_seq_one_letter_code
_entity_poly.pdbx_strand_id
1 'polypeptide(L)'
;MWKKMITIVVLLLAGFAITLGGIKLYRVYKARQCGIVLAFDDYSANSWEEHFELFDKYNVKVTFFVNAYEPTEFCFNAIEHGHEIAYHTAAHVNLTEITEDEIYQQAIAPIEVFREQGIELTTFAYPSGAYNEKLNELLLQHYNILRGAYYYQLVGKHDMRHGFVESLSIDNINYGSEEEFRDRIDFVLEELSNNKGAVVGLYSHAIADGGAWCVPEGRLEYIFQRAQEMGIQFYTYKELQKD
;
A
#
# COMPACT_ATOMS: atom_id res chain seq x y z
N MET A 1 -26.52 23.99 -47.54
CA MET A 1 -25.21 23.49 -47.08
C MET A 1 -24.82 24.01 -45.70
N TRP A 2 -24.85 25.29 -45.43
CA TRP A 2 -24.40 25.89 -44.17
C TRP A 2 -25.17 25.43 -42.92
N LYS A 3 -26.52 25.27 -42.97
CA LYS A 3 -27.32 24.79 -41.85
C LYS A 3 -26.95 23.35 -41.42
N LYS A 4 -26.66 22.45 -42.39
CA LYS A 4 -26.21 21.07 -42.07
C LYS A 4 -24.82 21.03 -41.44
N MET A 5 -23.90 21.90 -41.86
CA MET A 5 -22.59 22.03 -41.24
C MET A 5 -22.66 22.51 -39.80
N ILE A 6 -23.51 23.54 -39.52
CA ILE A 6 -23.71 24.05 -38.16
C ILE A 6 -24.28 22.93 -37.24
N THR A 7 -25.26 22.17 -37.72
CA THR A 7 -25.85 21.06 -36.95
C THR A 7 -24.82 19.99 -36.63
N ILE A 8 -23.94 19.63 -37.58
CA ILE A 8 -22.87 18.64 -37.34
C ILE A 8 -21.85 19.15 -36.33
N VAL A 9 -21.44 20.42 -36.41
CA VAL A 9 -20.50 21.02 -35.44
C VAL A 9 -21.10 21.07 -34.03
N VAL A 10 -22.38 21.43 -33.89
CA VAL A 10 -23.08 21.45 -32.61
C VAL A 10 -23.20 20.06 -32.01
N LEU A 11 -23.49 19.02 -32.81
CA LEU A 11 -23.53 17.64 -32.34
C LEU A 11 -22.15 17.09 -31.93
N LEU A 12 -21.10 17.47 -32.66
CA LEU A 12 -19.73 17.10 -32.29
C LEU A 12 -19.27 17.79 -31.00
N LEU A 13 -19.60 19.07 -30.81
CA LEU A 13 -19.28 19.81 -29.58
C LEU A 13 -20.07 19.26 -28.38
N ALA A 14 -21.38 18.92 -28.59
CA ALA A 14 -22.18 18.29 -27.54
C ALA A 14 -21.65 16.90 -27.18
N GLY A 15 -21.28 16.08 -28.16
CA GLY A 15 -20.63 14.78 -27.93
C GLY A 15 -19.31 14.90 -27.19
N PHE A 16 -18.48 15.89 -27.54
CA PHE A 16 -17.22 16.15 -26.87
C PHE A 16 -17.42 16.66 -25.42
N ALA A 17 -18.41 17.51 -25.17
CA ALA A 17 -18.76 17.98 -23.83
C ALA A 17 -19.31 16.84 -22.93
N ILE A 18 -20.10 15.91 -23.50
CA ILE A 18 -20.61 14.74 -22.79
C ILE A 18 -19.47 13.79 -22.44
N THR A 19 -18.49 13.57 -23.34
CA THR A 19 -17.32 12.72 -23.05
C THR A 19 -16.41 13.35 -22.02
N LEU A 20 -16.15 14.67 -22.08
CA LEU A 20 -15.37 15.38 -21.06
C LEU A 20 -16.07 15.37 -19.70
N GLY A 21 -17.40 15.57 -19.68
CA GLY A 21 -18.20 15.45 -18.45
C GLY A 21 -18.16 14.03 -17.88
N GLY A 22 -18.29 13.02 -18.73
CA GLY A 22 -18.17 11.60 -18.34
C GLY A 22 -16.80 11.25 -17.79
N ILE A 23 -15.72 11.73 -18.43
CA ILE A 23 -14.34 11.52 -17.93
C ILE A 23 -14.15 12.23 -16.58
N LYS A 24 -14.66 13.45 -16.40
CA LYS A 24 -14.57 14.17 -15.12
C LYS A 24 -15.37 13.46 -14.02
N LEU A 25 -16.57 13.00 -14.31
CA LEU A 25 -17.39 12.21 -13.37
C LEU A 25 -16.73 10.89 -13.01
N TYR A 26 -16.15 10.19 -13.98
CA TYR A 26 -15.41 8.96 -13.75
C TYR A 26 -14.15 9.18 -12.89
N ARG A 27 -13.39 10.26 -13.13
CA ARG A 27 -12.24 10.64 -12.30
C ARG A 27 -12.66 10.98 -10.87
N VAL A 28 -13.74 11.75 -10.71
CA VAL A 28 -14.29 12.06 -9.38
C VAL A 28 -14.82 10.81 -8.70
N TYR A 29 -15.46 9.90 -9.42
CA TYR A 29 -15.92 8.61 -8.89
C TYR A 29 -14.74 7.75 -8.43
N LYS A 30 -13.69 7.60 -9.26
CA LYS A 30 -12.47 6.87 -8.86
C LYS A 30 -11.76 7.50 -7.65
N ALA A 31 -11.70 8.83 -7.59
CA ALA A 31 -11.08 9.54 -6.46
C ALA A 31 -11.81 9.34 -5.12
N ARG A 32 -13.08 8.91 -5.17
CA ARG A 32 -13.93 8.65 -3.98
C ARG A 32 -14.02 7.18 -3.58
N GLN A 33 -13.42 6.26 -4.35
CA GLN A 33 -13.42 4.85 -3.98
C GLN A 33 -12.49 4.64 -2.78
N CYS A 34 -12.98 3.94 -1.78
CA CYS A 34 -12.18 3.45 -0.66
C CYS A 34 -11.18 2.39 -1.12
N GLY A 35 -10.15 2.17 -0.34
CA GLY A 35 -9.10 1.23 -0.71
C GLY A 35 -8.38 0.58 0.46
N ILE A 36 -7.72 -0.51 0.15
CA ILE A 36 -6.81 -1.23 1.04
C ILE A 36 -5.39 -1.03 0.51
N VAL A 37 -4.45 -0.75 1.40
CA VAL A 37 -3.03 -0.96 1.14
C VAL A 37 -2.62 -2.19 1.91
N LEU A 38 -2.26 -3.25 1.19
CA LEU A 38 -1.72 -4.47 1.80
C LEU A 38 -0.20 -4.43 1.70
N ALA A 39 0.47 -4.70 2.82
CA ALA A 39 1.92 -4.67 2.91
C ALA A 39 2.47 -5.90 3.62
N PHE A 40 3.76 -6.20 3.36
CA PHE A 40 4.49 -7.28 3.99
C PHE A 40 5.84 -6.78 4.48
N ASP A 41 6.24 -7.17 5.70
CA ASP A 41 7.44 -6.72 6.39
C ASP A 41 8.48 -7.84 6.54
N ASP A 42 9.72 -7.49 6.92
CA ASP A 42 10.78 -8.40 7.37
C ASP A 42 11.40 -9.32 6.31
N TYR A 43 11.21 -8.98 5.04
CA TYR A 43 11.92 -9.62 3.93
C TYR A 43 11.78 -11.14 3.84
N SER A 44 10.57 -11.68 3.97
CA SER A 44 10.26 -13.08 3.70
C SER A 44 10.14 -13.39 2.19
N ALA A 45 11.13 -12.98 1.39
CA ALA A 45 11.10 -12.94 -0.07
C ALA A 45 10.58 -14.23 -0.73
N ASN A 46 11.09 -15.40 -0.32
CA ASN A 46 10.66 -16.67 -0.91
C ASN A 46 9.16 -16.91 -0.73
N SER A 47 8.65 -16.66 0.49
CA SER A 47 7.22 -16.86 0.75
C SER A 47 6.35 -15.84 -0.01
N TRP A 48 6.87 -14.65 -0.28
CA TRP A 48 6.15 -13.64 -1.04
C TRP A 48 6.13 -13.95 -2.54
N GLU A 49 7.26 -14.36 -3.10
CA GLU A 49 7.40 -14.72 -4.52
C GLU A 49 6.53 -15.93 -4.91
N GLU A 50 6.44 -16.94 -4.04
CA GLU A 50 5.59 -18.10 -4.22
C GLU A 50 4.10 -17.73 -4.33
N HIS A 51 3.69 -16.53 -3.89
CA HIS A 51 2.31 -16.06 -3.91
C HIS A 51 2.03 -14.95 -4.94
N PHE A 52 2.95 -14.65 -5.85
CA PHE A 52 2.71 -13.66 -6.92
C PHE A 52 1.51 -14.05 -7.81
N GLU A 53 1.35 -15.33 -8.14
CA GLU A 53 0.20 -15.82 -8.89
C GLU A 53 -1.14 -15.57 -8.17
N LEU A 54 -1.16 -15.65 -6.83
CA LEU A 54 -2.33 -15.32 -6.03
C LEU A 54 -2.68 -13.83 -6.17
N PHE A 55 -1.71 -12.95 -6.02
CA PHE A 55 -1.92 -11.51 -6.18
C PHE A 55 -2.38 -11.15 -7.59
N ASP A 56 -1.79 -11.76 -8.62
CA ASP A 56 -2.18 -11.56 -10.01
C ASP A 56 -3.61 -12.08 -10.30
N LYS A 57 -3.99 -13.24 -9.75
CA LYS A 57 -5.34 -13.82 -9.86
C LYS A 57 -6.44 -12.84 -9.41
N TYR A 58 -6.18 -12.10 -8.33
CA TYR A 58 -7.12 -11.13 -7.77
C TYR A 58 -6.88 -9.70 -8.24
N ASN A 59 -5.88 -9.47 -9.10
CA ASN A 59 -5.41 -8.15 -9.54
C ASN A 59 -5.08 -7.23 -8.33
N VAL A 60 -4.40 -7.79 -7.34
CA VAL A 60 -3.95 -7.10 -6.13
C VAL A 60 -2.49 -6.71 -6.29
N LYS A 61 -2.17 -5.43 -6.00
CA LYS A 61 -0.78 -4.98 -5.88
C LYS A 61 -0.52 -4.68 -4.41
N VAL A 62 0.67 -5.05 -3.95
CA VAL A 62 1.07 -4.96 -2.55
C VAL A 62 2.36 -4.16 -2.41
N THR A 63 2.65 -3.71 -1.19
CA THR A 63 3.91 -3.05 -0.84
C THR A 63 4.76 -3.99 -0.01
N PHE A 64 5.98 -4.27 -0.46
CA PHE A 64 6.97 -5.07 0.28
C PHE A 64 7.97 -4.15 0.98
N PHE A 65 7.98 -4.17 2.30
CA PHE A 65 8.95 -3.44 3.13
C PHE A 65 10.18 -4.32 3.37
N VAL A 66 11.24 -4.04 2.63
CA VAL A 66 12.45 -4.87 2.61
C VAL A 66 13.52 -4.40 3.58
N ASN A 67 14.23 -5.36 4.19
CA ASN A 67 15.41 -5.15 5.01
C ASN A 67 16.63 -5.53 4.18
N ALA A 68 17.32 -4.56 3.61
CA ALA A 68 18.49 -4.81 2.77
C ALA A 68 19.34 -3.54 2.60
N TYR A 69 20.66 -3.67 2.48
CA TYR A 69 21.54 -2.55 2.14
C TYR A 69 21.50 -2.20 0.64
N GLU A 70 21.11 -3.14 -0.20
CA GLU A 70 21.01 -3.02 -1.65
C GLU A 70 19.86 -3.87 -2.18
N PRO A 71 19.28 -3.54 -3.35
CA PRO A 71 18.20 -4.33 -3.92
C PRO A 71 18.71 -5.73 -4.33
N THR A 72 17.82 -6.71 -4.18
CA THR A 72 18.05 -8.10 -4.56
C THR A 72 17.21 -8.46 -5.79
N GLU A 73 17.39 -9.64 -6.36
CA GLU A 73 16.59 -10.17 -7.46
C GLU A 73 15.09 -10.12 -7.17
N PHE A 74 14.68 -10.44 -5.94
CA PHE A 74 13.29 -10.32 -5.50
C PHE A 74 12.71 -8.93 -5.74
N CYS A 75 13.48 -7.86 -5.47
CA CYS A 75 12.98 -6.50 -5.65
C CYS A 75 12.60 -6.20 -7.10
N PHE A 76 13.39 -6.68 -8.05
CA PHE A 76 13.13 -6.50 -9.48
C PHE A 76 11.94 -7.36 -9.93
N ASN A 77 11.86 -8.62 -9.51
CA ASN A 77 10.74 -9.52 -9.81
C ASN A 77 9.42 -8.95 -9.27
N ALA A 78 9.40 -8.45 -8.04
CA ALA A 78 8.22 -7.83 -7.45
C ALA A 78 7.75 -6.59 -8.24
N ILE A 79 8.69 -5.76 -8.71
CA ILE A 79 8.38 -4.58 -9.54
C ILE A 79 7.82 -5.00 -10.91
N GLU A 80 8.34 -6.05 -11.54
CA GLU A 80 7.83 -6.59 -12.81
C GLU A 80 6.37 -7.06 -12.68
N HIS A 81 5.99 -7.62 -11.51
CA HIS A 81 4.61 -7.95 -11.18
C HIS A 81 3.76 -6.72 -10.76
N GLY A 82 4.36 -5.52 -10.73
CA GLY A 82 3.69 -4.26 -10.43
C GLY A 82 3.51 -3.97 -8.95
N HIS A 83 4.23 -4.69 -8.08
CA HIS A 83 4.28 -4.42 -6.64
C HIS A 83 5.20 -3.22 -6.32
N GLU A 84 5.05 -2.64 -5.14
CA GLU A 84 5.95 -1.61 -4.63
C GLU A 84 7.02 -2.24 -3.75
N ILE A 85 8.27 -1.79 -3.93
CA ILE A 85 9.36 -1.98 -2.96
C ILE A 85 9.43 -0.73 -2.09
N ALA A 86 9.35 -0.92 -0.79
CA ALA A 86 9.46 0.09 0.25
C ALA A 86 10.50 -0.34 1.29
N TYR A 87 10.79 0.49 2.28
CA TYR A 87 11.97 0.28 3.11
C TYR A 87 11.65 0.06 4.58
N HIS A 88 12.45 -0.82 5.23
CA HIS A 88 12.25 -1.24 6.62
C HIS A 88 13.56 -1.31 7.42
N THR A 89 14.46 -0.35 7.22
CA THR A 89 15.87 -0.32 7.60
C THR A 89 16.73 -1.41 6.94
N ALA A 90 18.03 -1.24 6.94
CA ALA A 90 18.93 -2.22 6.33
C ALA A 90 19.02 -3.54 7.12
N ALA A 91 18.89 -3.50 8.46
CA ALA A 91 19.13 -4.63 9.35
C ALA A 91 18.04 -4.80 10.43
N HIS A 92 16.81 -4.33 10.19
CA HIS A 92 15.67 -4.42 11.12
C HIS A 92 15.98 -3.89 12.52
N VAL A 93 16.67 -2.75 12.62
CA VAL A 93 17.03 -2.15 13.91
C VAL A 93 15.96 -1.17 14.40
N ASN A 94 15.75 -1.12 15.72
CA ASN A 94 14.92 -0.11 16.35
C ASN A 94 15.62 1.26 16.30
N LEU A 95 15.12 2.17 15.47
CA LEU A 95 15.72 3.50 15.27
C LEU A 95 15.65 4.40 16.52
N THR A 96 14.81 4.08 17.51
CA THR A 96 14.74 4.86 18.77
C THR A 96 15.88 4.57 19.72
N GLU A 97 16.67 3.52 19.47
CA GLU A 97 17.72 3.01 20.37
C GLU A 97 19.14 3.19 19.82
N ILE A 98 19.29 3.80 18.65
CA ILE A 98 20.57 3.98 17.97
C ILE A 98 20.90 5.46 17.75
N THR A 99 22.14 5.75 17.39
CA THR A 99 22.64 7.11 17.15
C THR A 99 22.14 7.69 15.81
N GLU A 100 22.23 9.00 15.64
CA GLU A 100 21.85 9.68 14.39
C GLU A 100 22.69 9.20 13.19
N ASP A 101 23.98 8.94 13.37
CA ASP A 101 24.84 8.38 12.32
C ASP A 101 24.39 6.97 11.91
N GLU A 102 24.01 6.14 12.89
CA GLU A 102 23.46 4.82 12.62
C GLU A 102 22.07 4.89 11.96
N ILE A 103 21.21 5.82 12.36
CA ILE A 103 19.93 6.08 11.68
C ILE A 103 20.17 6.41 10.20
N TYR A 104 21.15 7.29 9.93
CA TYR A 104 21.50 7.62 8.55
C TYR A 104 21.91 6.38 7.75
N GLN A 105 22.78 5.52 8.30
CA GLN A 105 23.23 4.30 7.63
C GLN A 105 22.11 3.25 7.45
N GLN A 106 21.18 3.19 8.40
CA GLN A 106 20.11 2.19 8.40
C GLN A 106 18.89 2.58 7.57
N ALA A 107 18.59 3.87 7.45
CA ALA A 107 17.32 4.32 6.87
C ALA A 107 17.47 5.34 5.72
N ILE A 108 18.60 6.03 5.59
CA ILE A 108 18.74 7.11 4.62
C ILE A 108 19.75 6.78 3.51
N ALA A 109 20.96 6.35 3.88
CA ALA A 109 22.00 6.02 2.91
C ALA A 109 21.57 4.98 1.85
N PRO A 110 20.79 3.94 2.18
CA PRO A 110 20.33 2.97 1.20
C PRO A 110 19.41 3.53 0.12
N ILE A 111 18.76 4.67 0.33
CA ILE A 111 17.90 5.31 -0.68
C ILE A 111 18.67 5.54 -1.97
N GLU A 112 19.90 6.06 -1.87
CA GLU A 112 20.74 6.30 -3.04
C GLU A 112 21.14 5.01 -3.72
N VAL A 113 21.51 3.97 -2.94
CA VAL A 113 21.91 2.67 -3.49
C VAL A 113 20.77 2.02 -4.29
N PHE A 114 19.54 2.08 -3.78
CA PHE A 114 18.36 1.59 -4.50
C PHE A 114 18.06 2.45 -5.73
N ARG A 115 18.18 3.78 -5.61
CA ARG A 115 17.92 4.71 -6.71
C ARG A 115 18.90 4.52 -7.88
N GLU A 116 20.19 4.28 -7.62
CA GLU A 116 21.20 4.01 -8.64
C GLU A 116 20.88 2.75 -9.44
N GLN A 117 20.13 1.81 -8.86
CA GLN A 117 19.65 0.59 -9.51
C GLN A 117 18.21 0.72 -10.06
N GLY A 118 17.66 1.93 -10.08
CA GLY A 118 16.34 2.23 -10.67
C GLY A 118 15.14 2.00 -9.74
N ILE A 119 15.37 1.76 -8.45
CA ILE A 119 14.30 1.58 -7.45
C ILE A 119 14.18 2.82 -6.58
N GLU A 120 13.03 3.48 -6.65
CA GLU A 120 12.74 4.67 -5.86
C GLU A 120 12.01 4.30 -4.57
N LEU A 121 12.67 4.44 -3.45
CA LEU A 121 12.11 4.21 -2.11
C LEU A 121 11.38 5.47 -1.63
N THR A 122 10.06 5.44 -1.62
CA THR A 122 9.22 6.59 -1.22
C THR A 122 8.45 6.37 0.07
N THR A 123 8.45 5.14 0.57
CA THR A 123 7.69 4.71 1.75
C THR A 123 8.60 3.97 2.72
N PHE A 124 8.45 4.24 4.00
CA PHE A 124 9.23 3.62 5.07
C PHE A 124 8.31 3.06 6.16
N ALA A 125 8.63 1.86 6.65
CA ALA A 125 7.98 1.28 7.82
C ALA A 125 8.98 1.17 9.00
N TYR A 126 8.49 1.45 10.20
CA TYR A 126 9.32 1.38 11.41
C TYR A 126 9.45 -0.07 11.90
N PRO A 127 10.68 -0.62 12.02
CA PRO A 127 10.90 -1.90 12.67
C PRO A 127 10.28 -1.94 14.07
N SER A 128 9.60 -3.05 14.36
CA SER A 128 8.86 -3.23 15.63
C SER A 128 7.84 -2.12 15.92
N GLY A 129 7.43 -1.33 14.95
CA GLY A 129 6.55 -0.19 15.11
C GLY A 129 7.11 0.93 16.02
N ALA A 130 8.41 0.93 16.32
CA ALA A 130 9.04 1.86 17.26
C ALA A 130 9.40 3.17 16.59
N TYR A 131 8.73 4.25 16.95
CA TYR A 131 8.94 5.59 16.40
C TYR A 131 8.80 6.69 17.48
N ASN A 132 9.21 7.89 17.12
CA ASN A 132 8.95 9.11 17.88
C ASN A 132 8.84 10.30 16.92
N GLU A 133 8.38 11.45 17.42
CA GLU A 133 8.15 12.66 16.62
C GLU A 133 9.44 13.15 15.92
N LYS A 134 10.60 13.12 16.61
CA LYS A 134 11.89 13.52 16.03
C LYS A 134 12.28 12.64 14.84
N LEU A 135 12.04 11.33 14.92
CA LEU A 135 12.27 10.40 13.81
C LEU A 135 11.30 10.65 12.65
N ASN A 136 10.03 10.92 12.96
CA ASN A 136 9.06 11.28 11.92
C ASN A 136 9.50 12.54 11.17
N GLU A 137 9.89 13.61 11.88
CA GLU A 137 10.39 14.86 11.28
C GLU A 137 11.63 14.64 10.41
N LEU A 138 12.57 13.79 10.86
CA LEU A 138 13.77 13.46 10.11
C LEU A 138 13.44 12.65 8.84
N LEU A 139 12.72 11.54 8.99
CA LEU A 139 12.50 10.61 7.87
C LEU A 139 11.52 11.16 6.84
N LEU A 140 10.57 12.03 7.19
CA LEU A 140 9.70 12.72 6.24
C LEU A 140 10.44 13.70 5.31
N GLN A 141 11.71 14.01 5.56
CA GLN A 141 12.55 14.74 4.62
C GLN A 141 13.05 13.84 3.46
N HIS A 142 12.97 12.51 3.62
CA HIS A 142 13.50 11.51 2.70
C HIS A 142 12.43 10.59 2.12
N TYR A 143 11.36 10.34 2.87
CA TYR A 143 10.23 9.50 2.48
C TYR A 143 8.94 10.32 2.45
N ASN A 144 8.01 9.95 1.58
CA ASN A 144 6.70 10.59 1.54
C ASN A 144 5.76 10.03 2.60
N ILE A 145 5.83 8.72 2.86
CA ILE A 145 4.97 8.04 3.83
C ILE A 145 5.83 7.27 4.82
N LEU A 146 5.50 7.44 6.11
CA LEU A 146 6.02 6.64 7.22
C LEU A 146 4.88 5.79 7.77
N ARG A 147 5.10 4.49 7.92
CA ARG A 147 4.11 3.55 8.40
C ARG A 147 4.47 3.03 9.80
N GLY A 148 3.55 3.23 10.74
CA GLY A 148 3.52 2.60 12.06
C GLY A 148 2.77 1.28 12.03
N ALA A 149 2.79 0.57 13.16
CA ALA A 149 2.17 -0.74 13.35
C ALA A 149 1.16 -0.68 14.50
N TYR A 150 0.31 -1.72 14.57
CA TYR A 150 -0.59 -2.02 15.69
C TYR A 150 -1.95 -1.35 15.70
N TYR A 151 -2.16 -0.21 15.05
CA TYR A 151 -3.43 0.50 15.14
C TYR A 151 -4.24 0.41 13.84
N TYR A 152 -5.54 0.24 14.01
CA TYR A 152 -6.49 0.40 12.93
C TYR A 152 -6.75 1.90 12.71
N GLN A 153 -6.51 2.36 11.49
CA GLN A 153 -6.75 3.74 11.11
C GLN A 153 -7.38 3.82 9.71
N LEU A 154 -8.49 4.54 9.59
CA LEU A 154 -9.01 4.99 8.31
C LEU A 154 -8.44 6.36 7.98
N VAL A 155 -7.75 6.47 6.85
CA VAL A 155 -7.11 7.71 6.42
C VAL A 155 -7.74 8.15 5.10
N GLY A 156 -7.97 9.46 4.93
CA GLY A 156 -8.38 10.00 3.65
C GLY A 156 -7.33 9.77 2.56
N LYS A 157 -7.74 9.42 1.35
CA LYS A 157 -6.81 9.14 0.23
C LYS A 157 -5.82 10.28 -0.02
N HIS A 158 -6.28 11.52 0.19
CA HIS A 158 -5.41 12.70 0.08
C HIS A 158 -4.36 12.79 1.19
N ASP A 159 -4.72 12.32 2.39
CA ASP A 159 -3.85 12.36 3.55
C ASP A 159 -2.76 11.27 3.50
N MET A 160 -2.94 10.26 2.65
CA MET A 160 -1.94 9.20 2.39
C MET A 160 -0.79 9.63 1.47
N ARG A 161 -0.76 10.87 0.97
CA ARG A 161 0.27 11.31 0.03
C ARG A 161 1.59 11.65 0.70
N HIS A 162 1.53 12.16 1.90
CA HIS A 162 2.69 12.53 2.70
C HIS A 162 2.31 12.56 4.18
N GLY A 163 3.09 11.86 5.00
CA GLY A 163 2.90 11.87 6.43
C GLY A 163 3.02 10.51 7.08
N PHE A 164 2.53 10.42 8.31
CA PHE A 164 2.56 9.21 9.11
C PHE A 164 1.20 8.51 9.09
N VAL A 165 1.19 7.20 8.90
CA VAL A 165 -0.02 6.36 8.90
C VAL A 165 0.18 5.10 9.74
N GLU A 166 -0.89 4.64 10.37
CA GLU A 166 -0.91 3.37 11.10
C GLU A 166 -1.54 2.28 10.24
N SER A 167 -1.09 1.02 10.45
CA SER A 167 -1.63 -0.15 9.76
C SER A 167 -1.97 -1.26 10.74
N LEU A 168 -3.04 -2.01 10.42
CA LEU A 168 -3.51 -3.14 11.19
C LEU A 168 -2.75 -4.40 10.80
N SER A 169 -2.17 -5.10 11.79
CA SER A 169 -1.60 -6.42 11.56
C SER A 169 -2.67 -7.48 11.30
N ILE A 170 -2.42 -8.31 10.30
CA ILE A 170 -3.23 -9.48 9.96
C ILE A 170 -2.49 -10.81 10.24
N ASP A 171 -1.41 -10.76 11.02
CA ASP A 171 -0.66 -11.95 11.43
C ASP A 171 -1.45 -12.86 12.36
N ASN A 172 -1.15 -14.15 12.30
CA ASN A 172 -1.78 -15.19 13.13
C ASN A 172 -1.75 -14.89 14.63
N ILE A 173 -0.65 -14.29 15.13
CA ILE A 173 -0.49 -13.97 16.56
C ILE A 173 -1.59 -13.05 17.11
N ASN A 174 -2.25 -12.29 16.26
CA ASN A 174 -3.27 -11.31 16.66
C ASN A 174 -4.68 -11.90 16.74
N TYR A 175 -4.87 -13.17 16.37
CA TYR A 175 -6.18 -13.80 16.26
C TYR A 175 -6.19 -15.18 16.90
N GLY A 176 -7.09 -15.40 17.84
CA GLY A 176 -7.25 -16.68 18.52
C GLY A 176 -7.98 -17.75 17.69
N SER A 177 -8.74 -17.33 16.68
CA SER A 177 -9.50 -18.21 15.79
C SER A 177 -9.69 -17.63 14.40
N GLU A 178 -10.09 -18.47 13.45
CA GLU A 178 -10.46 -18.04 12.11
C GLU A 178 -11.75 -17.18 12.12
N GLU A 179 -12.68 -17.45 13.03
CA GLU A 179 -13.90 -16.65 13.21
C GLU A 179 -13.56 -15.22 13.66
N GLU A 180 -12.69 -15.09 14.69
CA GLU A 180 -12.23 -13.78 15.17
C GLU A 180 -11.53 -12.97 14.07
N PHE A 181 -10.70 -13.63 13.24
CA PHE A 181 -10.07 -13.00 12.10
C PHE A 181 -11.09 -12.46 11.11
N ARG A 182 -12.05 -13.29 10.70
CA ARG A 182 -13.09 -12.92 9.73
C ARG A 182 -13.98 -11.80 10.25
N ASP A 183 -14.43 -11.89 11.48
CA ASP A 183 -15.23 -10.84 12.12
C ASP A 183 -14.46 -9.50 12.13
N ARG A 184 -13.17 -9.53 12.43
CA ARG A 184 -12.33 -8.32 12.42
C ARG A 184 -12.16 -7.74 11.02
N ILE A 185 -11.93 -8.58 10.02
CA ILE A 185 -11.79 -8.14 8.62
C ILE A 185 -13.12 -7.59 8.10
N ASP A 186 -14.22 -8.28 8.32
CA ASP A 186 -15.56 -7.80 7.91
C ASP A 186 -15.89 -6.45 8.55
N PHE A 187 -15.63 -6.28 9.84
CA PHE A 187 -15.78 -4.98 10.51
C PHE A 187 -14.97 -3.87 9.83
N VAL A 188 -13.69 -4.13 9.54
CA VAL A 188 -12.79 -3.14 8.89
C VAL A 188 -13.29 -2.79 7.49
N LEU A 189 -13.70 -3.79 6.69
CA LEU A 189 -14.18 -3.57 5.33
C LEU A 189 -15.54 -2.85 5.29
N GLU A 190 -16.42 -3.14 6.22
CA GLU A 190 -17.71 -2.44 6.38
C GLU A 190 -17.49 -0.96 6.74
N GLU A 191 -16.66 -0.68 7.74
CA GLU A 191 -16.27 0.68 8.11
C GLU A 191 -15.64 1.42 6.92
N LEU A 192 -14.74 0.77 6.20
CA LEU A 192 -14.10 1.33 5.02
C LEU A 192 -15.12 1.65 3.91
N SER A 193 -16.05 0.74 3.63
CA SER A 193 -17.07 0.92 2.60
C SER A 193 -18.03 2.07 2.89
N ASN A 194 -18.27 2.35 4.18
CA ASN A 194 -19.09 3.46 4.64
C ASN A 194 -18.37 4.81 4.57
N ASN A 195 -17.03 4.81 4.47
CA ASN A 195 -16.18 5.99 4.44
C ASN A 195 -15.56 6.21 3.06
N LYS A 196 -16.38 6.58 2.08
CA LYS A 196 -15.94 6.78 0.68
C LYS A 196 -14.75 7.72 0.58
N GLY A 197 -13.71 7.24 -0.10
CA GLY A 197 -12.45 7.97 -0.26
C GLY A 197 -11.47 7.75 0.89
N ALA A 198 -11.79 6.87 1.85
CA ALA A 198 -10.85 6.41 2.87
C ALA A 198 -10.01 5.24 2.37
N VAL A 199 -8.88 5.05 3.01
CA VAL A 199 -7.94 3.94 2.82
C VAL A 199 -7.60 3.35 4.19
N VAL A 200 -7.40 2.04 4.25
CA VAL A 200 -6.87 1.33 5.40
C VAL A 200 -5.59 0.60 5.04
N GLY A 201 -4.58 0.66 5.90
CA GLY A 201 -3.38 -0.17 5.81
C GLY A 201 -3.58 -1.49 6.55
N LEU A 202 -3.29 -2.60 5.87
CA LEU A 202 -3.15 -3.93 6.45
C LEU A 202 -1.72 -4.40 6.25
N TYR A 203 -1.13 -5.10 7.22
CA TYR A 203 0.20 -5.65 7.05
C TYR A 203 0.36 -7.02 7.70
N SER A 204 1.26 -7.81 7.16
CA SER A 204 1.74 -9.08 7.70
C SER A 204 3.24 -9.22 7.43
N HIS A 205 3.81 -10.38 7.76
CA HIS A 205 5.21 -10.69 7.50
C HIS A 205 5.33 -11.80 6.45
N ALA A 206 5.41 -13.05 6.83
CA ALA A 206 5.41 -14.15 5.87
C ALA A 206 4.00 -14.55 5.42
N ILE A 207 3.89 -15.23 4.28
CA ILE A 207 2.67 -15.93 3.87
C ILE A 207 2.89 -17.41 4.11
N ALA A 208 2.20 -17.98 5.09
CA ALA A 208 2.35 -19.37 5.50
C ALA A 208 1.18 -19.86 6.37
N ASP A 209 0.89 -21.16 6.32
CA ASP A 209 -0.19 -21.77 7.10
C ASP A 209 0.11 -21.88 8.61
N GLY A 210 1.35 -21.68 9.03
CA GLY A 210 1.76 -21.80 10.43
C GLY A 210 2.85 -20.82 10.82
N GLY A 211 2.83 -20.44 12.09
CA GLY A 211 3.74 -19.43 12.66
C GLY A 211 2.98 -18.27 13.26
N ALA A 212 3.65 -17.48 14.09
CA ALA A 212 3.07 -16.32 14.75
C ALA A 212 3.01 -15.10 13.81
N TRP A 213 4.12 -14.82 13.14
CA TRP A 213 4.32 -13.65 12.28
C TRP A 213 4.13 -14.03 10.80
N CYS A 214 2.90 -14.44 10.49
CA CYS A 214 2.50 -14.80 9.13
C CYS A 214 1.00 -14.75 8.98
N VAL A 215 0.56 -14.68 7.73
CA VAL A 215 -0.84 -14.79 7.33
C VAL A 215 -1.00 -16.02 6.42
N PRO A 216 -1.97 -16.93 6.66
CA PRO A 216 -2.30 -18.01 5.75
C PRO A 216 -2.83 -17.49 4.41
N GLU A 217 -2.51 -18.20 3.32
CA GLU A 217 -3.05 -17.89 1.98
C GLU A 217 -4.58 -17.78 1.98
N GLY A 218 -5.27 -18.71 2.66
CA GLY A 218 -6.73 -18.70 2.74
C GLY A 218 -7.31 -17.44 3.40
N ARG A 219 -6.58 -16.78 4.31
CA ARG A 219 -6.99 -15.50 4.89
C ARG A 219 -6.80 -14.34 3.91
N LEU A 220 -5.73 -14.37 3.10
CA LEU A 220 -5.54 -13.40 2.01
C LEU A 220 -6.65 -13.53 0.96
N GLU A 221 -6.95 -14.76 0.53
CA GLU A 221 -8.06 -15.01 -0.39
C GLU A 221 -9.39 -14.50 0.16
N TYR A 222 -9.66 -14.70 1.45
CA TYR A 222 -10.86 -14.17 2.11
C TYR A 222 -10.92 -12.64 2.01
N ILE A 223 -9.83 -11.93 2.35
CA ILE A 223 -9.77 -10.47 2.23
C ILE A 223 -10.01 -10.04 0.78
N PHE A 224 -9.39 -10.71 -0.19
CA PHE A 224 -9.51 -10.35 -1.61
C PHE A 224 -10.93 -10.55 -2.14
N GLN A 225 -11.57 -11.67 -1.80
CA GLN A 225 -12.94 -11.96 -2.18
C GLN A 225 -13.92 -10.96 -1.57
N ARG A 226 -13.80 -10.67 -0.26
CA ARG A 226 -14.65 -9.71 0.42
C ARG A 226 -14.49 -8.29 -0.15
N ALA A 227 -13.26 -7.86 -0.41
CA ALA A 227 -13.00 -6.57 -1.03
C ALA A 227 -13.62 -6.46 -2.43
N GLN A 228 -13.52 -7.52 -3.26
CA GLN A 228 -14.17 -7.57 -4.57
C GLN A 228 -15.70 -7.48 -4.49
N GLU A 229 -16.33 -8.26 -3.58
CA GLU A 229 -17.77 -8.22 -3.34
C GLU A 229 -18.27 -6.82 -2.97
N MET A 230 -17.47 -6.07 -2.21
CA MET A 230 -17.80 -4.73 -1.73
C MET A 230 -17.34 -3.62 -2.70
N GLY A 231 -16.61 -3.95 -3.77
CA GLY A 231 -16.07 -3.00 -4.74
C GLY A 231 -14.91 -2.15 -4.19
N ILE A 232 -14.22 -2.65 -3.16
CA ILE A 232 -13.05 -2.02 -2.55
C ILE A 232 -11.81 -2.31 -3.41
N GLN A 233 -10.98 -1.30 -3.65
CA GLN A 233 -9.78 -1.40 -4.50
C GLN A 233 -8.54 -1.62 -3.64
N PHE A 234 -7.54 -2.33 -4.20
CA PHE A 234 -6.20 -2.40 -3.62
C PHE A 234 -5.29 -1.35 -4.26
N TYR A 235 -4.39 -0.79 -3.45
CA TYR A 235 -3.39 0.19 -3.86
C TYR A 235 -2.05 -0.15 -3.19
N THR A 236 -0.95 0.24 -3.81
CA THR A 236 0.32 0.41 -3.10
C THR A 236 0.38 1.78 -2.45
N TYR A 237 1.26 2.00 -1.48
CA TYR A 237 1.48 3.34 -0.92
C TYR A 237 1.94 4.33 -2.01
N LYS A 238 2.79 3.88 -2.94
CA LYS A 238 3.28 4.70 -4.05
C LYS A 238 2.17 5.15 -5.01
N GLU A 239 1.15 4.33 -5.23
CA GLU A 239 0.00 4.72 -6.06
C GLU A 239 -0.84 5.81 -5.42
N LEU A 240 -0.94 5.83 -4.08
CA LEU A 240 -1.68 6.87 -3.35
C LEU A 240 -0.95 8.22 -3.34
N GLN A 241 0.35 8.26 -3.63
CA GLN A 241 1.15 9.49 -3.72
C GLN A 241 1.00 10.19 -5.07
N LYS A 242 0.48 9.50 -6.09
CA LYS A 242 0.26 10.07 -7.44
C LYS A 242 -1.03 10.89 -7.48
N ASP A 243 -0.97 12.01 -8.20
CA ASP A 243 -2.14 12.88 -8.47
C ASP A 243 -3.19 12.25 -9.39
#